data_996627f8662c3e982cbd04267498ce81
#
_entry.id   996627f8662c3e982cbd04267498ce81
#
_cell.length_a   1.000
_cell.length_b   1.000
_cell.length_c   1.000
_cell.angle_alpha   90.00
_cell.angle_beta   90.00
_cell.angle_gamma   90.00
#
_symmetry.space_group_name_H-M   'P 1'
#
loop_
_entity.id
_entity.type
_entity.pdbx_description
1 polymer ?
#
loop_
_entity_poly.entity_id
_entity_poly.type
_entity_poly.pdbx_seq_one_letter_code
_entity_poly.pdbx_strand_id
1 'polypeptide(L)'
;MSTTPMSAGAAAEAPGLSTVPLRLEVIRLPVADFDRAKAFYQRLGWRFDIEFKPDGQHRALQFTPPGSPASIQFAESDTKMAPGSLEGMILAVDDIDVARDELISRGADVSEIWHLEPGKGQVPGRDPEGRSYFSRATFSDPDGNVWQLQEITERLPGRV
;
A
#
# COMPACT_ATOMS: atom_id res chain seq x y z
N MET A 1 29.81 1.34 -42.05
CA MET A 1 28.91 1.86 -41.03
C MET A 1 29.42 1.39 -39.68
N SER A 2 30.03 2.29 -38.93
CA SER A 2 30.51 1.97 -37.61
C SER A 2 29.31 1.96 -36.66
N THR A 3 28.76 0.80 -36.37
CA THR A 3 27.93 0.63 -35.19
C THR A 3 28.87 0.72 -34.00
N THR A 4 28.96 1.91 -33.42
CA THR A 4 29.45 2.02 -32.07
C THR A 4 28.54 1.13 -31.24
N PRO A 5 29.04 0.05 -30.62
CA PRO A 5 28.23 -0.60 -29.62
C PRO A 5 27.89 0.52 -28.62
N MET A 6 26.60 0.71 -28.35
CA MET A 6 26.24 1.36 -27.10
C MET A 6 26.98 0.54 -26.04
N SER A 7 28.12 1.06 -25.64
CA SER A 7 28.75 0.69 -24.42
C SER A 7 27.60 0.73 -23.41
N ALA A 8 27.13 -0.40 -22.97
CA ALA A 8 26.44 -0.49 -21.69
C ALA A 8 27.35 0.28 -20.77
N GLY A 9 27.05 1.59 -20.63
CA GLY A 9 28.01 2.55 -20.17
C GLY A 9 28.72 1.95 -19.02
N ALA A 10 29.99 1.98 -18.99
CA ALA A 10 30.73 1.35 -17.92
C ALA A 10 29.84 1.52 -16.70
N ALA A 11 29.05 0.48 -16.46
CA ALA A 11 28.11 0.53 -15.38
C ALA A 11 28.98 0.91 -14.23
N ALA A 12 28.93 2.19 -13.84
CA ALA A 12 29.54 2.62 -12.62
C ALA A 12 29.19 1.50 -11.68
N GLU A 13 30.17 0.77 -11.17
CA GLU A 13 29.93 -0.42 -10.36
C GLU A 13 28.72 -0.13 -9.50
N ALA A 14 27.62 -0.88 -9.72
CA ALA A 14 26.40 -0.69 -8.96
C ALA A 14 26.83 -0.71 -7.49
N PRO A 15 26.51 0.32 -6.70
CA PRO A 15 26.86 0.32 -5.30
C PRO A 15 26.38 -0.98 -4.67
N GLY A 16 27.20 -1.62 -3.87
CA GLY A 16 26.83 -2.83 -3.13
C GLY A 16 25.62 -2.54 -2.24
N LEU A 17 24.90 -3.60 -1.87
CA LEU A 17 23.78 -3.48 -0.92
C LEU A 17 24.31 -2.98 0.43
N SER A 18 23.56 -2.09 1.05
CA SER A 18 23.88 -1.65 2.41
C SER A 18 23.77 -2.81 3.38
N THR A 19 24.69 -2.89 4.33
CA THR A 19 24.63 -3.83 5.45
C THR A 19 23.90 -3.25 6.67
N VAL A 20 23.55 -1.97 6.61
CA VAL A 20 22.78 -1.31 7.67
C VAL A 20 21.29 -1.53 7.40
N PRO A 21 20.58 -2.21 8.33
CA PRO A 21 19.14 -2.44 8.13
C PRO A 21 18.34 -1.14 8.17
N LEU A 22 17.56 -0.91 7.15
CA LEU A 22 16.54 0.15 7.09
C LEU A 22 15.20 -0.51 6.80
N ARG A 23 14.32 -0.51 7.78
CA ARG A 23 13.02 -1.15 7.69
C ARG A 23 11.93 -0.10 7.59
N LEU A 24 11.00 -0.28 6.67
CA LEU A 24 9.84 0.59 6.62
C LEU A 24 8.97 0.34 7.86
N GLU A 25 8.89 1.32 8.74
CA GLU A 25 8.16 1.20 10.01
C GLU A 25 6.74 1.73 9.89
N VAL A 26 6.60 3.00 9.51
CA VAL A 26 5.29 3.63 9.39
C VAL A 26 5.19 4.51 8.16
N ILE A 27 3.98 4.62 7.64
CA ILE A 27 3.59 5.62 6.65
C ILE A 27 2.58 6.55 7.33
N ARG A 28 2.78 7.87 7.17
CA ARG A 28 1.86 8.89 7.68
C ARG A 28 0.73 9.12 6.70
N LEU A 29 -0.51 8.94 7.17
CA LEU A 29 -1.71 9.22 6.39
C LEU A 29 -2.23 10.61 6.71
N PRO A 30 -2.50 11.46 5.70
CA PRO A 30 -3.15 12.73 5.92
C PRO A 30 -4.65 12.53 6.10
N VAL A 31 -5.15 12.74 7.32
CA VAL A 31 -6.57 12.65 7.66
C VAL A 31 -7.02 13.92 8.36
N ALA A 32 -8.27 14.32 8.14
CA ALA A 32 -8.87 15.49 8.79
C ALA A 32 -9.61 15.11 10.07
N ASP A 33 -10.37 14.03 10.03
CA ASP A 33 -11.21 13.57 11.14
C ASP A 33 -10.63 12.27 11.72
N PHE A 34 -9.94 12.38 12.82
CA PHE A 34 -9.25 11.28 13.48
C PHE A 34 -10.19 10.22 14.03
N ASP A 35 -11.32 10.63 14.58
CA ASP A 35 -12.30 9.68 15.13
C ASP A 35 -12.97 8.88 14.02
N ARG A 36 -13.28 9.53 12.90
CA ARG A 36 -13.82 8.85 11.72
C ARG A 36 -12.82 7.88 11.10
N ALA A 37 -11.57 8.29 10.96
CA ALA A 37 -10.50 7.43 10.46
C ALA A 37 -10.27 6.24 11.40
N LYS A 38 -10.21 6.47 12.70
CA LYS A 38 -10.08 5.42 13.72
C LYS A 38 -11.20 4.38 13.60
N ALA A 39 -12.44 4.83 13.52
CA ALA A 39 -13.58 3.93 13.39
C ALA A 39 -13.52 3.10 12.11
N PHE A 40 -13.09 3.70 11.01
CA PHE A 40 -12.93 3.01 9.73
C PHE A 40 -11.90 1.88 9.81
N TYR A 41 -10.68 2.18 10.25
CA TYR A 41 -9.62 1.16 10.31
C TYR A 41 -9.89 0.08 11.37
N GLN A 42 -10.53 0.42 12.48
CA GLN A 42 -11.00 -0.58 13.45
C GLN A 42 -12.03 -1.52 12.82
N ARG A 43 -12.97 -0.99 12.04
CA ARG A 43 -13.99 -1.79 11.36
C ARG A 43 -13.38 -2.71 10.30
N LEU A 44 -12.31 -2.29 9.64
CA LEU A 44 -11.55 -3.16 8.72
C LEU A 44 -10.86 -4.33 9.43
N GLY A 45 -10.80 -4.31 10.76
CA GLY A 45 -10.12 -5.34 11.54
C GLY A 45 -8.61 -5.16 11.62
N TRP A 46 -8.12 -3.97 11.30
CA TRP A 46 -6.69 -3.67 11.45
C TRP A 46 -6.36 -3.52 12.93
N ARG A 47 -5.18 -3.98 13.33
CA ARG A 47 -4.76 -3.91 14.72
C ARG A 47 -4.56 -2.45 15.15
N PHE A 48 -5.30 -2.03 16.16
CA PHE A 48 -5.09 -0.73 16.80
C PHE A 48 -3.91 -0.84 17.76
N ASP A 49 -2.79 -0.22 17.40
CA ASP A 49 -1.56 -0.34 18.17
C ASP A 49 -1.54 0.62 19.35
N ILE A 50 -1.79 1.88 19.10
CA ILE A 50 -1.69 2.93 20.13
C ILE A 50 -2.39 4.22 19.71
N GLU A 51 -2.87 4.96 20.69
CA GLU A 51 -3.21 6.37 20.59
C GLU A 51 -2.44 7.11 21.67
N PHE A 52 -1.77 8.19 21.30
CA PHE A 52 -0.94 8.94 22.24
C PHE A 52 -0.82 10.41 21.80
N LYS A 53 -0.24 11.23 22.67
CA LYS A 53 0.03 12.63 22.38
C LYS A 53 1.54 12.88 22.54
N PRO A 54 2.32 12.80 21.46
CA PRO A 54 3.78 12.89 21.53
C PRO A 54 4.30 14.16 22.23
N ASP A 55 3.61 15.27 22.02
CA ASP A 55 3.93 16.57 22.61
C ASP A 55 2.99 16.95 23.77
N GLY A 56 2.18 16.02 24.26
CA GLY A 56 1.17 16.27 25.29
C GLY A 56 -0.08 17.01 24.82
N GLN A 57 -0.15 17.39 23.54
CA GLN A 57 -1.23 18.21 22.98
C GLN A 57 -1.88 17.58 21.75
N HIS A 58 -1.08 17.17 20.76
CA HIS A 58 -1.57 16.66 19.48
C HIS A 58 -1.71 15.13 19.48
N ARG A 59 -2.83 14.65 18.98
CA ARG A 59 -3.12 13.21 18.90
C ARG A 59 -2.28 12.54 17.81
N ALA A 60 -1.86 11.32 18.08
CA ALA A 60 -1.30 10.40 17.10
C ALA A 60 -1.88 9.00 17.33
N LEU A 61 -2.29 8.35 16.23
CA LEU A 61 -2.85 7.01 16.25
C LEU A 61 -2.06 6.12 15.30
N GLN A 62 -1.95 4.84 15.65
CA GLN A 62 -1.27 3.87 14.81
C GLN A 62 -2.11 2.61 14.63
N PHE A 63 -2.19 2.14 13.40
CA PHE A 63 -2.82 0.88 13.02
C PHE A 63 -1.85 0.03 12.20
N THR A 64 -1.99 -1.27 12.31
CA THR A 64 -1.22 -2.23 11.51
C THR A 64 -2.18 -3.11 10.72
N PRO A 65 -2.08 -3.16 9.38
CA PRO A 65 -2.82 -4.12 8.58
C PRO A 65 -2.48 -5.56 8.99
N PRO A 66 -3.43 -6.50 8.92
CA PRO A 66 -3.17 -7.91 9.26
C PRO A 66 -1.98 -8.46 8.47
N GLY A 67 -1.00 -9.02 9.18
CA GLY A 67 0.18 -9.62 8.57
C GLY A 67 1.22 -8.64 8.05
N SER A 68 1.03 -7.34 8.20
CA SER A 68 1.99 -6.34 7.73
C SER A 68 3.08 -6.07 8.78
N PRO A 69 4.35 -6.01 8.37
CA PRO A 69 5.43 -5.54 9.26
C PRO A 69 5.49 -4.01 9.38
N ALA A 70 4.89 -3.28 8.44
CA ALA A 70 4.80 -1.83 8.45
C ALA A 70 3.40 -1.39 8.89
N SER A 71 3.33 -0.23 9.51
CA SER A 71 2.11 0.33 10.06
C SER A 71 1.72 1.63 9.37
N ILE A 72 0.50 2.10 9.64
CA ILE A 72 0.08 3.45 9.28
C ILE A 72 -0.10 4.27 10.56
N GLN A 73 0.20 5.53 10.46
CA GLN A 73 -0.03 6.51 11.51
C GLN A 73 -0.77 7.72 10.95
N PHE A 74 -1.64 8.29 11.73
CA PHE A 74 -2.10 9.65 11.47
C PHE A 74 -1.89 10.47 12.73
N ALA A 75 -1.30 11.64 12.53
CA ALA A 75 -0.92 12.53 13.62
C ALA A 75 -1.27 13.97 13.26
N GLU A 76 -1.78 14.68 14.23
CA GLU A 76 -2.11 16.09 14.06
C GLU A 76 -0.84 16.90 13.78
N SER A 77 -0.92 17.81 12.81
CA SER A 77 0.14 18.77 12.45
C SER A 77 1.46 18.13 11.96
N ASP A 78 1.45 16.89 11.52
CA ASP A 78 2.67 16.14 11.25
C ASP A 78 3.00 15.97 9.76
N THR A 79 2.11 16.35 8.88
CA THR A 79 2.33 16.29 7.43
C THR A 79 1.77 17.53 6.75
N LYS A 80 2.44 17.94 5.67
CA LYS A 80 1.96 19.03 4.80
C LYS A 80 1.00 18.52 3.72
N MET A 81 0.80 17.21 3.61
CA MET A 81 -0.14 16.64 2.65
C MET A 81 -1.57 17.04 3.03
N ALA A 82 -2.36 17.38 2.02
CA ALA A 82 -3.78 17.62 2.23
C ALA A 82 -4.48 16.34 2.68
N PRO A 83 -5.47 16.41 3.60
CA PRO A 83 -6.24 15.24 4.00
C PRO A 83 -6.79 14.48 2.79
N GLY A 84 -6.63 13.16 2.78
CA GLY A 84 -7.12 12.30 1.71
C GLY A 84 -6.29 12.29 0.43
N SER A 85 -5.13 12.95 0.41
CA SER A 85 -4.32 13.10 -0.80
C SER A 85 -3.33 11.96 -1.04
N LEU A 86 -3.16 11.04 -0.10
CA LEU A 86 -2.19 9.95 -0.24
C LEU A 86 -2.77 8.83 -1.12
N GLU A 87 -2.00 8.45 -2.12
CA GLU A 87 -2.29 7.33 -3.01
C GLU A 87 -1.02 6.54 -3.28
N GLY A 88 -1.13 5.37 -3.93
CA GLY A 88 0.03 4.55 -4.24
C GLY A 88 0.44 3.58 -3.15
N MET A 89 -0.36 3.44 -2.10
CA MET A 89 -0.15 2.41 -1.09
C MET A 89 -0.71 1.08 -1.57
N ILE A 90 0.12 0.05 -1.54
CA ILE A 90 -0.23 -1.27 -2.04
C ILE A 90 -0.24 -2.27 -0.89
N LEU A 91 -1.34 -3.00 -0.78
CA LEU A 91 -1.51 -4.12 0.14
C LEU A 91 -1.40 -5.42 -0.66
N ALA A 92 -0.40 -6.22 -0.35
CA ALA A 92 -0.25 -7.55 -0.93
C ALA A 92 -1.29 -8.49 -0.33
N VAL A 93 -2.02 -9.20 -1.19
CA VAL A 93 -3.01 -10.19 -0.78
C VAL A 93 -2.72 -11.51 -1.47
N ASP A 94 -3.06 -12.62 -0.82
CA ASP A 94 -2.84 -13.96 -1.37
C ASP A 94 -3.93 -14.34 -2.38
N ASP A 95 -5.17 -13.91 -2.13
CA ASP A 95 -6.34 -14.14 -2.99
C ASP A 95 -7.16 -12.86 -3.02
N ILE A 96 -7.23 -12.24 -4.20
CA ILE A 96 -7.87 -10.93 -4.32
C ILE A 96 -9.40 -10.99 -4.17
N ASP A 97 -10.04 -12.08 -4.56
CA ASP A 97 -11.47 -12.25 -4.37
C ASP A 97 -11.81 -12.35 -2.89
N VAL A 98 -11.08 -13.16 -2.14
CA VAL A 98 -11.25 -13.32 -0.70
C VAL A 98 -10.99 -12.00 0.03
N ALA A 99 -9.92 -11.30 -0.30
CA ALA A 99 -9.58 -10.03 0.33
C ALA A 99 -10.62 -8.95 0.03
N ARG A 100 -11.08 -8.87 -1.21
CA ARG A 100 -12.14 -7.94 -1.61
C ARG A 100 -13.43 -8.20 -0.84
N ASP A 101 -13.88 -9.44 -0.80
CA ASP A 101 -15.11 -9.83 -0.10
C ASP A 101 -15.03 -9.52 1.39
N GLU A 102 -13.89 -9.78 2.03
CA GLU A 102 -13.66 -9.46 3.44
C GLU A 102 -13.78 -7.96 3.71
N LEU A 103 -13.14 -7.14 2.89
CA LEU A 103 -13.19 -5.68 3.03
C LEU A 103 -14.61 -5.14 2.82
N ILE A 104 -15.32 -5.64 1.83
CA ILE A 104 -16.73 -5.26 1.58
C ILE A 104 -17.59 -5.66 2.76
N SER A 105 -17.42 -6.86 3.32
CA SER A 105 -18.19 -7.32 4.47
C SER A 105 -17.97 -6.44 5.71
N ARG A 106 -16.82 -5.79 5.79
CA ARG A 106 -16.45 -4.86 6.86
C ARG A 106 -16.77 -3.40 6.54
N GLY A 107 -17.43 -3.14 5.42
CA GLY A 107 -17.97 -1.83 5.07
C GLY A 107 -17.08 -0.95 4.20
N ALA A 108 -16.00 -1.46 3.65
CA ALA A 108 -15.21 -0.73 2.66
C ALA A 108 -15.92 -0.78 1.29
N ASP A 109 -15.81 0.32 0.55
CA ASP A 109 -16.28 0.39 -0.83
C ASP A 109 -15.11 0.05 -1.75
N VAL A 110 -15.03 -1.23 -2.13
CA VAL A 110 -13.93 -1.75 -2.96
C VAL A 110 -14.35 -1.78 -4.42
N SER A 111 -13.50 -1.29 -5.30
CA SER A 111 -13.73 -1.33 -6.75
C SER A 111 -13.92 -2.76 -7.25
N GLU A 112 -14.46 -2.91 -8.46
CA GLU A 112 -14.37 -4.17 -9.18
C GLU A 112 -12.89 -4.55 -9.36
N ILE A 113 -12.63 -5.85 -9.44
CA ILE A 113 -11.30 -6.37 -9.72
C ILE A 113 -10.94 -6.06 -11.17
N TRP A 114 -9.71 -5.66 -11.40
CA TRP A 114 -9.12 -5.49 -12.72
C TRP A 114 -7.71 -6.06 -12.73
N HIS A 115 -7.15 -6.24 -13.90
CA HIS A 115 -5.78 -6.71 -14.04
C HIS A 115 -5.05 -5.96 -15.14
N LEU A 116 -3.73 -6.02 -15.11
CA LEU A 116 -2.90 -5.53 -16.19
C LEU A 116 -2.74 -6.62 -17.24
N GLU A 117 -3.03 -6.27 -18.48
CA GLU A 117 -2.77 -7.15 -19.61
C GLU A 117 -1.63 -6.57 -20.44
N PRO A 118 -0.52 -7.29 -20.63
CA PRO A 118 0.60 -6.78 -21.44
C PRO A 118 0.12 -6.34 -22.82
N GLY A 119 0.48 -5.10 -23.19
CA GLY A 119 0.08 -4.49 -24.45
C GLY A 119 -1.33 -3.91 -24.50
N LYS A 120 -2.16 -4.10 -23.47
CA LYS A 120 -3.54 -3.61 -23.42
C LYS A 120 -3.81 -2.64 -22.25
N GLY A 121 -3.00 -2.70 -21.19
CA GLY A 121 -3.21 -1.93 -19.96
C GLY A 121 -4.23 -2.59 -19.03
N GLN A 122 -5.15 -1.79 -18.48
CA GLN A 122 -6.15 -2.27 -17.54
C GLN A 122 -7.29 -2.98 -18.25
N VAL A 123 -7.59 -4.19 -17.80
CA VAL A 123 -8.68 -5.03 -18.31
C VAL A 123 -9.58 -5.43 -17.13
N PRO A 124 -10.91 -5.38 -17.26
CA PRO A 124 -11.81 -5.81 -16.19
C PRO A 124 -11.64 -7.27 -15.80
N GLY A 125 -11.82 -7.54 -14.52
CA GLY A 125 -11.77 -8.89 -13.97
C GLY A 125 -10.41 -9.33 -13.48
N ARG A 126 -10.41 -10.44 -12.75
CA ARG A 126 -9.19 -11.10 -12.29
C ARG A 126 -8.39 -11.60 -13.49
N ASP A 127 -7.06 -11.54 -13.39
CA ASP A 127 -6.19 -12.14 -14.41
C ASP A 127 -6.52 -13.63 -14.57
N PRO A 128 -6.98 -14.07 -15.77
CA PRO A 128 -7.38 -15.46 -15.98
C PRO A 128 -6.22 -16.45 -15.84
N GLU A 129 -4.97 -15.99 -15.99
CA GLU A 129 -3.79 -16.81 -15.79
C GLU A 129 -3.31 -16.81 -14.32
N GLY A 130 -3.91 -15.97 -13.45
CA GLY A 130 -3.53 -15.89 -12.04
C GLY A 130 -2.10 -15.44 -11.80
N ARG A 131 -1.54 -14.64 -12.71
CA ARG A 131 -0.16 -14.15 -12.61
C ARG A 131 0.02 -13.27 -11.37
N SER A 132 1.10 -13.48 -10.65
CA SER A 132 1.47 -12.65 -9.50
C SER A 132 1.68 -11.20 -9.92
N TYR A 133 1.23 -10.24 -9.09
CA TYR A 133 1.27 -8.78 -9.30
C TYR A 133 0.26 -8.22 -10.31
N PHE A 134 -0.55 -9.01 -10.98
CA PHE A 134 -1.39 -8.54 -12.07
C PHE A 134 -2.80 -8.12 -11.64
N SER A 135 -3.44 -8.89 -10.77
CA SER A 135 -4.82 -8.59 -10.34
C SER A 135 -4.86 -7.57 -9.21
N ARG A 136 -5.76 -6.60 -9.32
CA ARG A 136 -5.82 -5.43 -8.44
C ARG A 136 -7.26 -5.01 -8.17
N ALA A 137 -7.44 -4.29 -7.07
CA ALA A 137 -8.66 -3.57 -6.72
C ALA A 137 -8.28 -2.41 -5.82
N THR A 138 -9.13 -1.41 -5.71
CA THR A 138 -8.85 -0.22 -4.89
C THR A 138 -9.99 0.08 -3.94
N PHE A 139 -9.67 0.67 -2.80
CA PHE A 139 -10.64 1.29 -1.91
C PHE A 139 -10.05 2.57 -1.33
N SER A 140 -10.90 3.43 -0.82
CA SER A 140 -10.49 4.67 -0.16
C SER A 140 -10.92 4.67 1.29
N ASP A 141 -10.14 5.34 2.14
CA ASP A 141 -10.59 5.65 3.49
C ASP A 141 -11.59 6.82 3.45
N PRO A 142 -12.22 7.19 4.59
CA PRO A 142 -13.21 8.28 4.60
C PRO A 142 -12.68 9.64 4.16
N ASP A 143 -11.37 9.89 4.29
CA ASP A 143 -10.75 11.14 3.86
C ASP A 143 -10.42 11.14 2.35
N GLY A 144 -10.39 9.97 1.70
CA GLY A 144 -10.05 9.82 0.30
C GLY A 144 -8.66 9.26 0.03
N ASN A 145 -7.90 8.87 1.06
CA ASN A 145 -6.63 8.18 0.86
C ASN A 145 -6.88 6.84 0.17
N VAL A 146 -6.12 6.55 -0.88
CA VAL A 146 -6.37 5.39 -1.75
C VAL A 146 -5.44 4.24 -1.42
N TRP A 147 -6.05 3.09 -1.18
CA TRP A 147 -5.38 1.81 -1.01
C TRP A 147 -5.61 0.93 -2.23
N GLN A 148 -4.59 0.22 -2.65
CA GLN A 148 -4.68 -0.75 -3.72
C GLN A 148 -4.37 -2.14 -3.20
N LEU A 149 -5.28 -3.08 -3.44
CA LEU A 149 -4.99 -4.50 -3.28
C LEU A 149 -4.24 -4.98 -4.51
N GLN A 150 -3.25 -5.81 -4.31
CA GLN A 150 -2.52 -6.47 -5.38
C GLN A 150 -2.29 -7.93 -5.02
N GLU A 151 -2.78 -8.83 -5.85
CA GLU A 151 -2.57 -10.27 -5.64
C GLU A 151 -1.12 -10.63 -5.93
N ILE A 152 -0.44 -11.12 -4.90
CA ILE A 152 0.96 -11.53 -5.00
C ILE A 152 1.05 -12.95 -4.45
N THR A 153 1.09 -13.92 -5.34
CA THR A 153 1.18 -15.35 -5.00
C THR A 153 2.61 -15.85 -5.02
N GLU A 154 3.45 -15.24 -5.84
CA GLU A 154 4.87 -15.52 -5.96
C GLU A 154 5.62 -14.19 -5.93
N ARG A 155 6.49 -14.03 -4.94
CA ARG A 155 7.21 -12.78 -4.76
C ARG A 155 8.45 -12.71 -5.64
N LEU A 156 8.83 -11.48 -6.00
CA LEU A 156 10.11 -11.22 -6.66
C LEU A 156 11.27 -11.71 -5.79
N PRO A 157 12.39 -12.15 -6.42
CA PRO A 157 13.57 -12.57 -5.67
C PRO A 157 14.03 -11.53 -4.65
N GLY A 158 14.42 -11.99 -3.46
CA GLY A 158 14.88 -11.12 -2.37
C GLY A 158 13.77 -10.52 -1.50
N ARG A 159 12.51 -10.80 -1.81
CA ARG A 159 11.37 -10.41 -0.98
C ARG A 159 11.03 -11.52 0.01
N VAL A 160 10.75 -11.15 1.22
CA VAL A 160 10.33 -12.05 2.31
C VAL A 160 8.87 -11.89 2.64
#